data_1d2b25fe0afcb740df5bf87d79adb5b1
#
_entry.id   1d2b25fe0afcb740df5bf87d79adb5b1
#
_cell.length_a   1.000
_cell.length_b   1.000
_cell.length_c   1.000
_cell.angle_alpha   90.00
_cell.angle_beta   90.00
_cell.angle_gamma   90.00
#
_symmetry.space_group_name_H-M   'P 1'
#
loop_
_entity.id
_entity.type
_entity.pdbx_description
1 polymer ?
#
loop_
_entity_poly.entity_id
_entity_poly.type
_entity_poly.pdbx_seq_one_letter_code
_entity_poly.pdbx_strand_id
1 'polypeptide(L)'
;MLDELFTELNSRMQKAVDSLARELATIRAGRATPALLDHIMVNYQGTSIPLYQLATISIPEANLIMIQPWDRTSLRDIEKAILTANIGLNPANDGTMIRVVIPPLSEERRKELVKLVSRKVEERRIAIRNIRRDGIEKLREWEKNKEISQDELKSNTKKIDQLTEVCVDKVSELGQSKENEIQEI
;
A
#
# COMPACT_ATOMS: atom_id res chain seq x y z
N MET A 1 2.27 -27.65 19.66
CA MET A 1 3.67 -27.59 19.14
C MET A 1 3.70 -27.37 17.62
N LEU A 2 3.37 -28.36 16.77
CA LEU A 2 3.35 -28.16 15.30
C LEU A 2 2.37 -27.08 14.86
N ASP A 3 1.13 -27.09 15.35
CA ASP A 3 0.12 -26.08 14.99
C ASP A 3 0.51 -24.66 15.44
N GLU A 4 1.15 -24.54 16.57
CA GLU A 4 1.70 -23.24 17.05
C GLU A 4 2.81 -22.74 16.14
N LEU A 5 3.71 -23.62 15.69
CA LEU A 5 4.76 -23.27 14.74
C LEU A 5 4.15 -22.75 13.42
N PHE A 6 3.18 -23.48 12.85
CA PHE A 6 2.52 -23.05 11.61
C PHE A 6 1.78 -21.73 11.79
N THR A 7 1.12 -21.54 12.92
CA THR A 7 0.43 -20.28 13.25
C THR A 7 1.44 -19.12 13.34
N GLU A 8 2.57 -19.35 14.03
CA GLU A 8 3.64 -18.36 14.15
C GLU A 8 4.23 -17.99 12.77
N LEU A 9 4.61 -19.01 11.97
CA LEU A 9 5.19 -18.79 10.64
C LEU A 9 4.23 -18.06 9.71
N ASN A 10 2.97 -18.49 9.67
CA ASN A 10 1.94 -17.84 8.88
C ASN A 10 1.74 -16.37 9.29
N SER A 11 1.66 -16.11 10.60
CA SER A 11 1.54 -14.74 11.12
C SER A 11 2.74 -13.88 10.73
N ARG A 12 3.96 -14.39 10.85
CA ARG A 12 5.20 -13.66 10.46
C ARG A 12 5.24 -13.38 8.96
N MET A 13 4.91 -14.37 8.11
CA MET A 13 4.89 -14.21 6.66
C MET A 13 3.79 -13.22 6.23
N GLN A 14 2.59 -13.33 6.80
CA GLN A 14 1.49 -12.41 6.50
C GLN A 14 1.83 -10.97 6.90
N LYS A 15 2.46 -10.76 8.06
CA LYS A 15 2.96 -9.43 8.46
C LYS A 15 3.96 -8.84 7.46
N ALA A 16 4.81 -9.68 6.85
CA ALA A 16 5.73 -9.22 5.81
C ALA A 16 4.99 -8.79 4.55
N VAL A 17 3.96 -9.52 4.12
CA VAL A 17 3.07 -9.16 3.00
C VAL A 17 2.34 -7.85 3.29
N ASP A 18 1.70 -7.73 4.46
CA ASP A 18 0.95 -6.53 4.86
C ASP A 18 1.84 -5.30 5.00
N SER A 19 3.07 -5.49 5.47
CA SER A 19 4.07 -4.41 5.54
C SER A 19 4.42 -3.91 4.14
N LEU A 20 4.61 -4.80 3.17
CA LEU A 20 4.85 -4.41 1.78
C LEU A 20 3.65 -3.63 1.22
N ALA A 21 2.43 -4.12 1.42
CA ALA A 21 1.22 -3.45 0.94
C ALA A 21 1.13 -2.00 1.48
N ARG A 22 1.39 -1.80 2.77
CA ARG A 22 1.43 -0.46 3.37
C ARG A 22 2.54 0.42 2.79
N GLU A 23 3.75 -0.13 2.61
CA GLU A 23 4.86 0.63 2.02
C GLU A 23 4.59 1.01 0.57
N LEU A 24 4.03 0.12 -0.24
CA LEU A 24 3.67 0.41 -1.62
C LEU A 24 2.54 1.44 -1.72
N ALA A 25 1.61 1.44 -0.78
CA ALA A 25 0.54 2.45 -0.72
C ALA A 25 1.08 3.88 -0.51
N THR A 26 2.23 4.05 0.15
CA THR A 26 2.87 5.36 0.30
C THR A 26 3.54 5.89 -0.96
N ILE A 27 3.81 5.02 -1.94
CA ILE A 27 4.42 5.41 -3.22
C ILE A 27 3.35 6.04 -4.10
N ARG A 28 3.47 7.34 -4.33
CA ARG A 28 2.58 8.10 -5.21
C ARG A 28 2.92 7.81 -6.67
N ALA A 29 1.99 7.17 -7.37
CA ALA A 29 2.15 6.79 -8.78
C ALA A 29 1.67 7.87 -9.76
N GLY A 30 1.42 9.11 -9.31
CA GLY A 30 0.90 10.18 -10.17
C GLY A 30 -0.61 10.06 -10.49
N ARG A 31 -1.32 9.15 -9.83
CA ARG A 31 -2.77 8.99 -9.97
C ARG A 31 -3.55 9.80 -8.95
N ALA A 32 -4.71 10.28 -9.38
CA ALA A 32 -5.71 10.84 -8.51
C ALA A 32 -6.30 9.75 -7.60
N THR A 33 -6.24 9.94 -6.30
CA THR A 33 -6.90 9.09 -5.31
C THR A 33 -7.58 9.97 -4.27
N PRO A 34 -8.76 9.61 -3.74
CA PRO A 34 -9.41 10.37 -2.66
C PRO A 34 -8.50 10.51 -1.44
N ALA A 35 -7.68 9.50 -1.16
CA ALA A 35 -6.73 9.48 -0.05
C ALA A 35 -5.73 10.66 -0.03
N LEU A 36 -5.50 11.32 -1.17
CA LEU A 36 -4.68 12.53 -1.24
C LEU A 36 -5.28 13.70 -0.48
N LEU A 37 -6.59 13.68 -0.29
CA LEU A 37 -7.38 14.76 0.33
C LEU A 37 -7.90 14.40 1.74
N ASP A 38 -7.71 13.16 2.19
CA ASP A 38 -8.28 12.66 3.47
C ASP A 38 -7.82 13.44 4.70
N HIS A 39 -6.62 14.01 4.64
CA HIS A 39 -6.04 14.75 5.77
C HIS A 39 -6.26 16.27 5.68
N ILE A 40 -6.99 16.75 4.66
CA ILE A 40 -7.23 18.18 4.50
C ILE A 40 -8.36 18.61 5.42
N MET A 41 -8.02 19.54 6.31
CA MET A 41 -8.96 20.20 7.21
C MET A 41 -9.28 21.58 6.67
N VAL A 42 -10.56 21.88 6.52
CA VAL A 42 -11.09 23.15 6.02
C VAL A 42 -11.63 23.95 7.19
N ASN A 43 -11.23 25.22 7.30
CA ASN A 43 -11.83 26.13 8.27
C ASN A 43 -13.13 26.70 7.68
N TYR A 44 -14.25 26.09 8.06
CA TYR A 44 -15.56 26.50 7.63
C TYR A 44 -16.32 27.13 8.79
N GLN A 45 -16.70 28.40 8.66
CA GLN A 45 -17.40 29.18 9.70
C GLN A 45 -16.72 29.16 11.08
N GLY A 46 -15.38 29.18 11.11
CA GLY A 46 -14.61 29.16 12.34
C GLY A 46 -14.38 27.78 12.95
N THR A 47 -14.89 26.70 12.32
CA THR A 47 -14.72 25.32 12.75
C THR A 47 -13.87 24.56 11.75
N SER A 48 -12.89 23.77 12.23
CA SER A 48 -12.07 22.90 11.39
C SER A 48 -12.82 21.61 11.07
N ILE A 49 -13.21 21.42 9.81
CA ILE A 49 -14.00 20.28 9.34
C ILE A 49 -13.21 19.53 8.25
N PRO A 50 -13.18 18.19 8.25
CA PRO A 50 -12.56 17.42 7.17
C PRO A 50 -13.22 17.70 5.82
N LEU A 51 -12.41 17.80 4.75
CA LEU A 51 -12.88 18.13 3.41
C LEU A 51 -14.00 17.19 2.92
N TYR A 52 -13.90 15.89 3.20
CA TYR A 52 -14.89 14.90 2.77
C TYR A 52 -16.28 15.11 3.41
N GLN A 53 -16.39 15.89 4.49
CA GLN A 53 -17.65 16.26 5.12
C GLN A 53 -18.29 17.53 4.53
N LEU A 54 -17.55 18.26 3.70
CA LEU A 54 -18.01 19.53 3.10
C LEU A 54 -18.28 19.41 1.61
N ALA A 55 -17.76 18.40 0.96
CA ALA A 55 -17.82 18.25 -0.49
C ALA A 55 -17.88 16.79 -0.93
N THR A 56 -18.46 16.59 -2.11
CA THR A 56 -18.36 15.32 -2.84
C THR A 56 -17.05 15.31 -3.63
N ILE A 57 -16.25 14.27 -3.47
CA ILE A 57 -15.00 14.07 -4.19
C ILE A 57 -15.22 13.00 -5.25
N SER A 58 -14.92 13.31 -6.51
CA SER A 58 -15.00 12.38 -7.64
C SER A 58 -13.72 12.41 -8.46
N ILE A 59 -13.41 11.30 -9.14
CA ILE A 59 -12.23 11.13 -9.98
C ILE A 59 -12.70 10.71 -11.35
N PRO A 60 -13.04 11.67 -12.22
CA PRO A 60 -13.51 11.37 -13.58
C PRO A 60 -12.40 10.85 -14.49
N GLU A 61 -11.15 11.21 -14.22
CA GLU A 61 -9.96 10.82 -14.99
C GLU A 61 -8.82 10.44 -14.04
N ALA A 62 -7.87 9.65 -14.55
CA ALA A 62 -6.76 9.12 -13.74
C ALA A 62 -5.91 10.20 -13.04
N ASN A 63 -5.89 11.42 -13.55
CA ASN A 63 -5.09 12.54 -13.06
C ASN A 63 -5.92 13.76 -12.62
N LEU A 64 -7.26 13.63 -12.56
CA LEU A 64 -8.15 14.74 -12.22
C LEU A 64 -9.03 14.38 -11.01
N ILE A 65 -8.96 15.21 -9.98
CA ILE A 65 -9.89 15.19 -8.86
C ILE A 65 -10.86 16.36 -9.00
N MET A 66 -12.15 16.06 -8.91
CA MET A 66 -13.20 17.05 -8.84
C MET A 66 -13.79 17.09 -7.45
N ILE A 67 -13.84 18.29 -6.87
CA ILE A 67 -14.38 18.56 -5.53
C ILE A 67 -15.61 19.48 -5.70
N GLN A 68 -16.76 18.92 -5.43
CA GLN A 68 -18.02 19.66 -5.50
C GLN A 68 -18.55 19.90 -4.09
N PRO A 69 -18.43 21.12 -3.56
CA PRO A 69 -18.94 21.44 -2.23
C PRO A 69 -20.47 21.43 -2.22
N TRP A 70 -21.04 21.03 -1.10
CA TRP A 70 -22.49 21.09 -0.89
C TRP A 70 -22.96 22.54 -0.70
N ASP A 71 -22.09 23.39 -0.13
CA ASP A 71 -22.30 24.82 -0.02
C ASP A 71 -21.25 25.58 -0.83
N ARG A 72 -21.72 26.36 -1.82
CA ARG A 72 -20.84 27.17 -2.69
C ARG A 72 -20.04 28.23 -1.93
N THR A 73 -20.49 28.66 -0.77
CA THR A 73 -19.77 29.62 0.05
C THR A 73 -18.46 29.08 0.58
N SER A 74 -18.33 27.75 0.72
CA SER A 74 -17.12 27.06 1.20
C SER A 74 -16.03 26.92 0.14
N LEU A 75 -16.28 27.22 -1.15
CA LEU A 75 -15.33 27.04 -2.24
C LEU A 75 -13.97 27.68 -1.97
N ARG A 76 -13.96 28.94 -1.51
CA ARG A 76 -12.73 29.68 -1.21
C ARG A 76 -11.96 29.08 -0.03
N ASP A 77 -12.68 28.62 0.99
CA ASP A 77 -12.09 28.02 2.17
C ASP A 77 -11.46 26.65 1.84
N ILE A 78 -12.13 25.87 0.98
CA ILE A 78 -11.61 24.60 0.47
C ILE A 78 -10.37 24.82 -0.39
N GLU A 79 -10.41 25.75 -1.34
CA GLU A 79 -9.26 26.11 -2.19
C GLU A 79 -8.05 26.53 -1.35
N LYS A 80 -8.26 27.40 -0.37
CA LYS A 80 -7.22 27.85 0.56
C LYS A 80 -6.66 26.69 1.39
N ALA A 81 -7.51 25.79 1.86
CA ALA A 81 -7.09 24.63 2.65
C ALA A 81 -6.20 23.69 1.82
N ILE A 82 -6.53 23.45 0.55
CA ILE A 82 -5.71 22.62 -0.37
C ILE A 82 -4.35 23.26 -0.62
N LEU A 83 -4.31 24.58 -0.87
CA LEU A 83 -3.06 25.32 -1.06
C LEU A 83 -2.19 25.32 0.20
N THR A 84 -2.80 25.53 1.37
CA THR A 84 -2.09 25.57 2.65
C THR A 84 -1.54 24.19 3.05
N ALA A 85 -2.19 23.10 2.65
CA ALA A 85 -1.73 21.74 2.92
C ALA A 85 -0.38 21.42 2.25
N ASN A 86 0.06 22.24 1.28
CA ASN A 86 1.36 22.13 0.59
C ASN A 86 1.67 20.73 0.06
N ILE A 87 0.66 20.04 -0.43
CA ILE A 87 0.77 18.68 -0.98
C ILE A 87 1.18 18.66 -2.45
N GLY A 88 1.60 19.84 -2.99
CA GLY A 88 2.03 19.98 -4.39
C GLY A 88 0.88 19.93 -5.40
N LEU A 89 -0.35 20.19 -4.96
CA LEU A 89 -1.55 20.25 -5.80
C LEU A 89 -1.98 21.69 -6.00
N ASN A 90 -2.35 22.02 -7.23
CA ASN A 90 -2.87 23.33 -7.61
C ASN A 90 -4.38 23.23 -7.89
N PRO A 91 -5.24 23.70 -6.97
CA PRO A 91 -6.68 23.72 -7.21
C PRO A 91 -7.04 24.83 -8.19
N ALA A 92 -7.96 24.55 -9.12
CA ALA A 92 -8.58 25.51 -10.02
C ALA A 92 -10.07 25.60 -9.69
N ASN A 93 -10.54 26.78 -9.34
CA ASN A 93 -11.92 27.06 -8.96
C ASN A 93 -12.68 27.65 -10.16
N ASP A 94 -13.78 27.03 -10.58
CA ASP A 94 -14.65 27.50 -11.67
C ASP A 94 -15.93 28.20 -11.17
N GLY A 95 -16.05 28.44 -9.86
CA GLY A 95 -17.21 29.07 -9.22
C GLY A 95 -18.32 28.09 -8.81
N THR A 96 -18.23 26.83 -9.18
CA THR A 96 -19.18 25.76 -8.81
C THR A 96 -18.49 24.55 -8.21
N MET A 97 -17.28 24.27 -8.65
CA MET A 97 -16.47 23.16 -8.18
C MET A 97 -14.98 23.49 -8.23
N ILE A 98 -14.18 22.70 -7.56
CA ILE A 98 -12.72 22.81 -7.60
C ILE A 98 -12.17 21.62 -8.35
N ARG A 99 -11.31 21.89 -9.33
CA ARG A 99 -10.57 20.89 -10.11
C ARG A 99 -9.13 20.85 -9.64
N VAL A 100 -8.64 19.68 -9.35
CA VAL A 100 -7.26 19.46 -8.96
C VAL A 100 -6.62 18.50 -9.97
N VAL A 101 -5.72 19.05 -10.79
CA VAL A 101 -4.97 18.25 -11.76
C VAL A 101 -3.69 17.76 -11.10
N ILE A 102 -3.47 16.45 -11.16
CA ILE A 102 -2.25 15.82 -10.68
C ILE A 102 -1.25 15.78 -11.83
N PRO A 103 -0.06 16.39 -11.70
CA PRO A 103 0.91 16.37 -12.76
C PRO A 103 1.41 14.93 -13.02
N PRO A 104 1.55 14.52 -14.28
CA PRO A 104 2.09 13.21 -14.62
C PRO A 104 3.54 13.09 -14.16
N LEU A 105 3.97 11.88 -13.81
CA LEU A 105 5.36 11.59 -13.51
C LEU A 105 6.22 11.68 -14.81
N SER A 106 7.45 12.20 -14.69
CA SER A 106 8.43 12.10 -15.78
C SER A 106 8.83 10.62 -15.99
N GLU A 107 9.30 10.29 -17.21
CA GLU A 107 9.77 8.93 -17.49
C GLU A 107 10.91 8.49 -16.56
N GLU A 108 11.82 9.41 -16.25
CA GLU A 108 12.91 9.14 -15.31
C GLU A 108 12.38 8.81 -13.93
N ARG A 109 11.40 9.58 -13.44
CA ARG A 109 10.77 9.34 -12.13
C ARG A 109 10.01 8.03 -12.10
N ARG A 110 9.31 7.65 -13.17
CA ARG A 110 8.68 6.34 -13.29
C ARG A 110 9.70 5.21 -13.17
N LYS A 111 10.82 5.29 -13.89
CA LYS A 111 11.90 4.28 -13.82
C LYS A 111 12.50 4.16 -12.42
N GLU A 112 12.69 5.28 -11.73
CA GLU A 112 13.16 5.28 -10.34
C GLU A 112 12.17 4.59 -9.40
N LEU A 113 10.87 4.90 -9.54
CA LEU A 113 9.82 4.29 -8.70
C LEU A 113 9.68 2.79 -8.97
N VAL A 114 9.75 2.34 -10.23
CA VAL A 114 9.74 0.91 -10.55
C VAL A 114 10.93 0.20 -9.91
N LYS A 115 12.14 0.77 -9.98
CA LYS A 115 13.32 0.20 -9.29
C LYS A 115 13.13 0.14 -7.76
N LEU A 116 12.51 1.17 -7.19
CA LEU A 116 12.20 1.20 -5.75
C LEU A 116 11.21 0.10 -5.38
N VAL A 117 10.14 -0.09 -6.16
CA VAL A 117 9.16 -1.17 -5.97
C VAL A 117 9.83 -2.52 -6.04
N SER A 118 10.59 -2.78 -7.12
CA SER A 118 11.31 -4.06 -7.31
C SER A 118 12.25 -4.37 -6.14
N ARG A 119 12.97 -3.38 -5.62
CA ARG A 119 13.85 -3.54 -4.46
C ARG A 119 13.05 -3.93 -3.21
N LYS A 120 11.95 -3.23 -2.92
CA LYS A 120 11.09 -3.53 -1.76
C LYS A 120 10.46 -4.92 -1.84
N VAL A 121 10.04 -5.33 -3.03
CA VAL A 121 9.53 -6.69 -3.29
C VAL A 121 10.61 -7.74 -2.97
N GLU A 122 11.83 -7.55 -3.44
CA GLU A 122 12.91 -8.53 -3.20
C GLU A 122 13.31 -8.57 -1.72
N GLU A 123 13.37 -7.45 -1.02
CA GLU A 123 13.58 -7.40 0.43
C GLU A 123 12.53 -8.25 1.19
N ARG A 124 11.27 -8.20 0.78
CA ARG A 124 10.20 -8.99 1.39
C ARG A 124 10.27 -10.47 1.02
N ARG A 125 10.66 -10.80 -0.22
CA ARG A 125 10.94 -12.19 -0.61
C ARG A 125 12.04 -12.81 0.23
N ILE A 126 13.13 -12.07 0.46
CA ILE A 126 14.23 -12.51 1.32
C ILE A 126 13.74 -12.73 2.75
N ALA A 127 12.95 -11.80 3.30
CA ALA A 127 12.39 -11.93 4.64
C ALA A 127 11.52 -13.20 4.77
N ILE A 128 10.65 -13.48 3.80
CA ILE A 128 9.79 -14.67 3.78
C ILE A 128 10.65 -15.94 3.67
N ARG A 129 11.68 -15.96 2.83
CA ARG A 129 12.62 -17.10 2.72
C ARG A 129 13.38 -17.34 4.02
N ASN A 130 13.73 -16.29 4.77
CA ASN A 130 14.37 -16.45 6.08
C ASN A 130 13.40 -17.03 7.11
N ILE A 131 12.13 -16.58 7.14
CA ILE A 131 11.10 -17.17 8.01
C ILE A 131 10.90 -18.66 7.70
N ARG A 132 10.88 -19.04 6.40
CA ARG A 132 10.86 -20.45 5.98
C ARG A 132 12.04 -21.22 6.56
N ARG A 133 13.25 -20.67 6.46
CA ARG A 133 14.47 -21.31 6.96
C ARG A 133 14.38 -21.55 8.46
N ASP A 134 13.97 -20.54 9.23
CA ASP A 134 13.76 -20.66 10.68
C ASP A 134 12.79 -21.81 11.01
N GLY A 135 11.68 -21.92 10.27
CA GLY A 135 10.69 -22.99 10.46
C GLY A 135 11.24 -24.39 10.19
N ILE A 136 12.01 -24.54 9.10
CA ILE A 136 12.64 -25.82 8.76
C ILE A 136 13.72 -26.19 9.79
N GLU A 137 14.49 -25.23 10.31
CA GLU A 137 15.48 -25.47 11.36
C GLU A 137 14.80 -25.98 12.64
N LYS A 138 13.72 -25.37 13.09
CA LYS A 138 12.93 -25.84 14.23
C LYS A 138 12.42 -27.27 14.04
N LEU A 139 11.91 -27.62 12.84
CA LEU A 139 11.46 -28.99 12.55
C LEU A 139 12.63 -29.99 12.60
N ARG A 140 13.82 -29.63 12.13
CA ARG A 140 15.02 -30.46 12.20
C ARG A 140 15.50 -30.66 13.63
N GLU A 141 15.42 -29.64 14.47
CA GLU A 141 15.74 -29.78 15.91
C GLU A 141 14.79 -30.76 16.60
N TRP A 142 13.48 -30.68 16.33
CA TRP A 142 12.51 -31.61 16.88
C TRP A 142 12.72 -33.07 16.41
N GLU A 143 13.08 -33.27 15.13
CA GLU A 143 13.43 -34.58 14.61
C GLU A 143 14.68 -35.14 15.30
N LYS A 144 15.73 -34.32 15.46
CA LYS A 144 16.96 -34.70 16.16
C LYS A 144 16.71 -35.05 17.62
N ASN A 145 15.80 -34.36 18.28
CA ASN A 145 15.37 -34.64 19.66
C ASN A 145 14.36 -35.80 19.74
N LYS A 146 13.99 -36.41 18.61
CA LYS A 146 12.99 -37.49 18.50
C LYS A 146 11.57 -37.09 18.95
N GLU A 147 11.27 -35.81 18.90
CA GLU A 147 9.93 -35.27 19.18
C GLU A 147 8.98 -35.45 17.99
N ILE A 148 9.51 -35.52 16.77
CA ILE A 148 8.81 -35.83 15.54
C ILE A 148 9.58 -36.91 14.73
N SER A 149 8.85 -37.64 13.92
CA SER A 149 9.42 -38.63 13.00
C SER A 149 10.01 -38.01 11.75
N GLN A 150 10.86 -38.74 11.02
CA GLN A 150 11.40 -38.29 9.75
C GLN A 150 10.33 -38.05 8.67
N ASP A 151 9.24 -38.82 8.71
CA ASP A 151 8.13 -38.65 7.77
C ASP A 151 7.31 -37.40 8.10
N GLU A 152 7.14 -37.10 9.39
CA GLU A 152 6.52 -35.84 9.84
C GLU A 152 7.39 -34.66 9.47
N LEU A 153 8.73 -34.72 9.60
CA LEU A 153 9.65 -33.68 9.14
C LEU A 153 9.45 -33.41 7.64
N LYS A 154 9.44 -34.46 6.78
CA LYS A 154 9.24 -34.29 5.34
C LYS A 154 7.89 -33.70 5.00
N SER A 155 6.82 -34.21 5.63
CA SER A 155 5.46 -33.73 5.39
C SER A 155 5.29 -32.26 5.80
N ASN A 156 5.79 -31.90 6.97
CA ASN A 156 5.67 -30.52 7.48
C ASN A 156 6.60 -29.55 6.77
N THR A 157 7.79 -29.97 6.31
CA THR A 157 8.63 -29.16 5.42
C THR A 157 7.88 -28.80 4.13
N LYS A 158 7.19 -29.77 3.52
CA LYS A 158 6.39 -29.51 2.32
C LYS A 158 5.27 -28.52 2.57
N LYS A 159 4.62 -28.56 3.74
CA LYS A 159 3.59 -27.57 4.11
C LYS A 159 4.18 -26.16 4.29
N ILE A 160 5.36 -26.05 4.91
CA ILE A 160 6.07 -24.76 5.02
C ILE A 160 6.44 -24.21 3.65
N ASP A 161 6.89 -25.08 2.72
CA ASP A 161 7.20 -24.68 1.35
C ASP A 161 5.98 -24.14 0.62
N GLN A 162 4.83 -24.80 0.72
CA GLN A 162 3.57 -24.36 0.15
C GLN A 162 3.12 -23.01 0.72
N LEU A 163 3.21 -22.84 2.04
CA LEU A 163 2.88 -21.55 2.70
C LEU A 163 3.82 -20.44 2.20
N THR A 164 5.10 -20.74 2.05
CA THR A 164 6.10 -19.79 1.54
C THR A 164 5.79 -19.37 0.12
N GLU A 165 5.45 -20.31 -0.76
CA GLU A 165 5.12 -20.08 -2.17
C GLU A 165 3.91 -19.12 -2.27
N VAL A 166 2.84 -19.40 -1.55
CA VAL A 166 1.64 -18.53 -1.50
C VAL A 166 1.99 -17.11 -1.07
N CYS A 167 2.86 -16.94 -0.07
CA CYS A 167 3.23 -15.60 0.41
C CYS A 167 4.17 -14.88 -0.57
N VAL A 168 5.08 -15.59 -1.24
CA VAL A 168 5.97 -15.04 -2.28
C VAL A 168 5.16 -14.60 -3.50
N ASP A 169 4.15 -15.37 -3.91
CA ASP A 169 3.26 -15.02 -5.01
C ASP A 169 2.47 -13.75 -4.68
N LYS A 170 1.89 -13.64 -3.49
CA LYS A 170 1.20 -12.41 -3.04
C LYS A 170 2.12 -11.18 -3.08
N VAL A 171 3.36 -11.33 -2.62
CA VAL A 171 4.37 -10.25 -2.68
C VAL A 171 4.65 -9.85 -4.13
N SER A 172 4.75 -10.83 -5.03
CA SER A 172 4.99 -10.60 -6.46
C SER A 172 3.81 -9.90 -7.14
N GLU A 173 2.59 -10.32 -6.83
CA GLU A 173 1.36 -9.70 -7.33
C GLU A 173 1.22 -8.25 -6.88
N LEU A 174 1.51 -7.95 -5.60
CA LEU A 174 1.50 -6.58 -5.07
C LEU A 174 2.51 -5.70 -5.81
N GLY A 175 3.72 -6.21 -6.05
CA GLY A 175 4.77 -5.51 -6.80
C GLY A 175 4.34 -5.23 -8.23
N GLN A 176 3.85 -6.26 -8.95
CA GLN A 176 3.42 -6.12 -10.33
C GLN A 176 2.24 -5.16 -10.48
N SER A 177 1.28 -5.22 -9.58
CA SER A 177 0.14 -4.29 -9.56
C SER A 177 0.62 -2.85 -9.40
N LYS A 178 1.59 -2.60 -8.51
CA LYS A 178 2.13 -1.25 -8.30
C LYS A 178 2.99 -0.77 -9.48
N GLU A 179 3.77 -1.64 -10.10
CA GLU A 179 4.53 -1.31 -11.32
C GLU A 179 3.60 -0.94 -12.47
N ASN A 180 2.52 -1.69 -12.68
CA ASN A 180 1.52 -1.37 -13.68
C ASN A 180 0.86 -0.01 -13.38
N GLU A 181 0.47 0.25 -12.12
CA GLU A 181 -0.08 1.55 -11.70
C GLU A 181 0.86 2.72 -12.03
N ILE A 182 2.17 2.55 -11.89
CA ILE A 182 3.18 3.58 -12.22
C ILE A 182 3.32 3.77 -13.74
N GLN A 183 3.14 2.71 -14.53
CA GLN A 183 3.34 2.73 -15.99
C GLN A 183 2.11 3.17 -16.80
N GLU A 184 0.90 2.94 -16.28
CA GLU A 184 -0.37 3.20 -16.98
C GLU A 184 -0.79 4.68 -17.08
N ILE A 185 0.07 5.64 -16.72
CA ILE A 185 -0.24 7.09 -16.73
C ILE A 185 0.48 7.80 -17.85
#